data_9b61abd9ad0435d77bd446d42d70ae6e
#
_entry.id   9b61abd9ad0435d77bd446d42d70ae6e
#
_cell.length_a   1.000
_cell.length_b   1.000
_cell.length_c   1.000
_cell.angle_alpha   90.00
_cell.angle_beta   90.00
_cell.angle_gamma   90.00
#
_symmetry.space_group_name_H-M   'P 1'
#
loop_
_entity.id
_entity.type
_entity.pdbx_description
1 polymer ?
#
loop_
_entity_poly.entity_id
_entity_poly.type
_entity_poly.pdbx_seq_one_letter_code
_entity_poly.pdbx_strand_id
1 'polypeptide(L)'
;MNKSGALQWENWEAWPEQNQQCYVESPQSVPCGQGRVSLYSAEVETAEHIQAAVNFAVKYNVKIAIKNSGHDFLGRSSAPYSLQISTYKMKNITVVNNFVPSVPSGITAPSGVRAVTLAAGAQEHDLYTYLATQGVMVVGGSANTVGIAGGYIQGGGHSIMGWIAGMASDNALEFTVVTANVRCF
;
A
#
# COMPACT_ATOMS: atom_id res chain seq x y z
N MET A 1 -13.78 11.74 3.87
CA MET A 1 -12.53 11.50 4.64
C MET A 1 -11.34 11.76 3.72
N ASN A 2 -10.74 12.94 3.81
CA ASN A 2 -9.67 13.36 2.90
C ASN A 2 -8.26 13.34 3.56
N LYS A 3 -8.11 12.66 4.70
CA LYS A 3 -6.83 12.58 5.39
C LYS A 3 -6.24 11.18 5.25
N SER A 4 -4.96 11.12 4.94
CA SER A 4 -4.16 9.90 5.03
C SER A 4 -4.34 9.27 6.42
N GLY A 5 -4.46 7.97 6.47
CA GLY A 5 -4.65 7.26 7.73
C GLY A 5 -6.08 7.19 8.27
N ALA A 6 -7.05 7.82 7.58
CA ALA A 6 -8.44 7.79 8.05
C ALA A 6 -9.13 6.44 7.91
N LEU A 7 -8.62 5.56 7.04
CA LEU A 7 -9.12 4.20 6.90
C LEU A 7 -8.26 3.26 7.73
N GLN A 8 -8.91 2.52 8.60
CA GLN A 8 -8.32 1.45 9.39
C GLN A 8 -9.40 0.41 9.66
N TRP A 9 -9.03 -0.86 9.76
CA TRP A 9 -9.98 -1.93 10.00
C TRP A 9 -10.28 -2.06 11.50
N GLU A 10 -11.54 -1.86 11.90
CA GLU A 10 -11.96 -1.73 13.30
C GLU A 10 -11.61 -2.93 14.18
N ASN A 11 -11.78 -4.15 13.68
CA ASN A 11 -11.60 -5.37 14.47
C ASN A 11 -10.20 -5.55 15.06
N TRP A 12 -9.22 -4.85 14.51
CA TRP A 12 -7.82 -5.01 14.88
C TRP A 12 -7.25 -3.79 15.63
N GLU A 13 -8.03 -2.74 15.73
CA GLU A 13 -7.64 -1.52 16.42
C GLU A 13 -7.87 -1.60 17.93
N ALA A 14 -8.85 -2.40 18.35
CA ALA A 14 -9.33 -2.44 19.70
C ALA A 14 -9.22 -3.84 20.30
N TRP A 15 -8.72 -3.90 21.52
CA TRP A 15 -8.77 -5.09 22.35
C TRP A 15 -9.79 -4.85 23.45
N PRO A 16 -10.96 -5.53 23.42
CA PRO A 16 -12.04 -5.32 24.37
C PRO A 16 -11.60 -5.43 25.83
N GLU A 17 -10.72 -6.38 26.12
CA GLU A 17 -10.23 -6.64 27.47
C GLU A 17 -9.39 -5.50 28.06
N GLN A 18 -8.87 -4.61 27.22
CA GLN A 18 -8.01 -3.50 27.63
C GLN A 18 -8.71 -2.14 27.58
N ASN A 19 -10.02 -2.12 27.30
CA ASN A 19 -10.80 -0.89 27.12
C ASN A 19 -10.12 0.12 26.15
N GLN A 20 -9.52 -0.37 25.08
CA GLN A 20 -8.80 0.43 24.09
C GLN A 20 -9.64 0.67 22.83
N GLN A 21 -10.94 0.67 22.98
CA GLN A 21 -11.88 0.82 21.88
C GLN A 21 -12.21 2.29 21.64
N CYS A 22 -12.46 2.63 20.39
CA CYS A 22 -12.94 3.94 19.98
C CYS A 22 -13.94 3.78 18.82
N TYR A 23 -15.20 3.66 19.18
CA TYR A 23 -16.26 3.50 18.20
C TYR A 23 -16.89 4.83 17.83
N VAL A 24 -17.46 4.90 16.63
CA VAL A 24 -18.19 6.07 16.12
C VAL A 24 -19.35 6.45 17.06
N GLU A 25 -19.96 5.46 17.69
CA GLU A 25 -21.09 5.63 18.62
C GLU A 25 -20.65 5.98 20.05
N SER A 26 -19.34 5.97 20.34
CA SER A 26 -18.85 6.34 21.67
C SER A 26 -19.18 7.80 21.99
N PRO A 27 -19.66 8.11 23.22
CA PRO A 27 -19.90 9.48 23.61
C PRO A 27 -18.63 10.32 23.49
N GLN A 28 -18.74 11.56 22.99
CA GLN A 28 -17.60 12.47 22.84
C GLN A 28 -16.86 12.78 24.14
N SER A 29 -17.54 12.61 25.30
CA SER A 29 -16.94 12.78 26.63
C SER A 29 -16.05 11.61 27.07
N VAL A 30 -16.10 10.47 26.36
CA VAL A 30 -15.28 9.30 26.68
C VAL A 30 -13.98 9.39 25.89
N PRO A 31 -12.81 9.34 26.54
CA PRO A 31 -11.53 9.32 25.83
C PRO A 31 -11.45 8.14 24.85
N CYS A 32 -11.02 8.44 23.65
CA CYS A 32 -10.80 7.43 22.61
C CYS A 32 -9.57 6.59 22.95
N GLY A 33 -9.72 5.27 23.02
CA GLY A 33 -8.60 4.34 23.12
C GLY A 33 -7.82 4.26 21.81
N GLN A 34 -6.49 4.18 21.86
CA GLN A 34 -5.65 4.07 20.67
C GLN A 34 -5.51 2.62 20.16
N GLY A 35 -5.81 1.63 21.02
CA GLY A 35 -5.74 0.23 20.65
C GLY A 35 -4.40 -0.14 20.05
N ARG A 36 -4.43 -0.74 18.86
CA ARG A 36 -3.25 -1.16 18.09
C ARG A 36 -2.78 -0.14 17.07
N VAL A 37 -3.31 1.06 17.11
CA VAL A 37 -2.92 2.12 16.17
C VAL A 37 -1.49 2.59 16.48
N SER A 38 -0.71 2.79 15.43
CA SER A 38 0.65 3.32 15.55
C SER A 38 0.64 4.73 16.14
N LEU A 39 1.57 5.04 17.04
CA LEU A 39 1.63 6.34 17.73
C LEU A 39 1.93 7.51 16.79
N TYR A 40 2.75 7.24 15.76
CA TYR A 40 3.14 8.24 14.78
C TYR A 40 3.06 7.66 13.38
N SER A 41 2.74 8.50 12.40
CA SER A 41 2.72 8.15 10.99
C SER A 41 3.62 9.11 10.20
N ALA A 42 4.58 8.54 9.48
CA ALA A 42 5.36 9.24 8.48
C ALA A 42 4.62 9.15 7.14
N GLU A 43 4.04 10.27 6.69
CA GLU A 43 3.39 10.35 5.39
C GLU A 43 4.45 10.54 4.31
N VAL A 44 4.73 9.49 3.56
CA VAL A 44 5.80 9.49 2.56
C VAL A 44 5.25 9.75 1.15
N GLU A 45 6.04 10.44 0.34
CA GLU A 45 5.70 10.80 -1.05
C GLU A 45 6.73 10.27 -2.04
N THR A 46 7.95 9.92 -1.56
CA THR A 46 9.06 9.43 -2.39
C THR A 46 9.78 8.26 -1.71
N ALA A 47 10.63 7.55 -2.47
CA ALA A 47 11.48 6.48 -1.94
C ALA A 47 12.46 7.00 -0.88
N GLU A 48 12.98 8.20 -1.05
CA GLU A 48 13.90 8.84 -0.10
C GLU A 48 13.22 9.12 1.24
N HIS A 49 11.93 9.50 1.24
CA HIS A 49 11.16 9.64 2.47
C HIS A 49 11.01 8.30 3.19
N ILE A 50 10.79 7.20 2.46
CA ILE A 50 10.75 5.85 3.03
C ILE A 50 12.11 5.48 3.62
N GLN A 51 13.20 5.72 2.89
CA GLN A 51 14.56 5.47 3.35
C GLN A 51 14.88 6.26 4.62
N ALA A 52 14.47 7.52 4.69
CA ALA A 52 14.67 8.36 5.88
C ALA A 52 13.88 7.81 7.10
N ALA A 53 12.64 7.36 6.90
CA ALA A 53 11.83 6.77 7.96
C ALA A 53 12.40 5.43 8.45
N VAL A 54 12.90 4.57 7.55
CA VAL A 54 13.57 3.32 7.92
C VAL A 54 14.87 3.59 8.69
N ASN A 55 15.70 4.53 8.23
CA ASN A 55 16.93 4.93 8.94
C ASN A 55 16.64 5.48 10.34
N PHE A 56 15.58 6.28 10.48
CA PHE A 56 15.13 6.77 11.78
C PHE A 56 14.76 5.60 12.70
N ALA A 57 13.97 4.67 12.20
CA ALA A 57 13.54 3.52 12.99
C ALA A 57 14.72 2.63 13.42
N VAL A 58 15.70 2.41 12.56
CA VAL A 58 16.94 1.69 12.87
C VAL A 58 17.72 2.44 13.96
N LYS A 59 17.93 3.74 13.77
CA LYS A 59 18.72 4.59 14.70
C LYS A 59 18.14 4.59 16.12
N TYR A 60 16.82 4.61 16.25
CA TYR A 60 16.13 4.73 17.54
C TYR A 60 15.49 3.42 18.02
N ASN A 61 15.78 2.29 17.34
CA ASN A 61 15.21 0.98 17.64
C ASN A 61 13.67 0.98 17.75
N VAL A 62 13.00 1.62 16.78
CA VAL A 62 11.55 1.74 16.70
C VAL A 62 10.99 0.69 15.77
N LYS A 63 9.89 0.03 16.17
CA LYS A 63 9.15 -0.88 15.29
C LYS A 63 8.51 -0.11 14.16
N ILE A 64 8.44 -0.72 12.96
CA ILE A 64 7.78 -0.17 11.78
C ILE A 64 6.51 -0.96 11.49
N ALA A 65 5.44 -0.25 11.14
CA ALA A 65 4.28 -0.77 10.43
C ALA A 65 4.18 -0.03 9.08
N ILE A 66 3.75 -0.73 8.03
CA ILE A 66 3.59 -0.13 6.69
C ILE A 66 2.12 -0.12 6.34
N LYS A 67 1.62 1.06 5.94
CA LYS A 67 0.22 1.24 5.55
C LYS A 67 0.12 1.96 4.21
N ASN A 68 -0.62 1.37 3.27
CA ASN A 68 -1.15 2.10 2.13
C ASN A 68 -2.54 2.65 2.50
N SER A 69 -3.61 1.90 2.23
CA SER A 69 -4.99 2.30 2.55
C SER A 69 -5.53 1.71 3.85
N GLY A 70 -4.95 0.63 4.36
CA GLY A 70 -5.34 0.00 5.63
C GLY A 70 -6.37 -1.12 5.51
N HIS A 71 -6.54 -1.70 4.33
CA HIS A 71 -7.49 -2.80 4.08
C HIS A 71 -7.05 -4.17 4.60
N ASP A 72 -5.91 -4.29 5.24
CA ASP A 72 -5.44 -5.59 5.72
C ASP A 72 -6.35 -6.15 6.83
N PHE A 73 -7.00 -7.27 6.55
CA PHE A 73 -7.93 -7.93 7.48
C PHE A 73 -7.25 -8.48 8.75
N LEU A 74 -5.95 -8.70 8.71
CA LEU A 74 -5.17 -9.16 9.86
C LEU A 74 -4.60 -8.02 10.70
N GLY A 75 -4.88 -6.75 10.32
CA GLY A 75 -4.46 -5.57 11.07
C GLY A 75 -2.96 -5.25 10.98
N ARG A 76 -2.24 -5.79 9.98
CA ARG A 76 -0.79 -5.59 9.83
C ARG A 76 -0.40 -4.18 9.35
N SER A 77 -1.38 -3.39 8.90
CA SER A 77 -1.16 -2.00 8.52
C SER A 77 -0.89 -1.07 9.71
N SER A 78 -1.01 -1.57 10.94
CA SER A 78 -0.74 -0.82 12.16
C SER A 78 -0.12 -1.73 13.22
N ALA A 79 0.58 -1.14 14.18
CA ALA A 79 1.11 -1.87 15.34
C ALA A 79 1.26 -0.93 16.54
N PRO A 80 0.99 -1.40 17.78
CA PRO A 80 1.21 -0.59 18.96
C PRO A 80 2.68 -0.24 19.11
N TYR A 81 2.96 0.96 19.60
CA TYR A 81 4.32 1.45 19.85
C TYR A 81 5.22 1.43 18.61
N SER A 82 4.66 1.71 17.43
CA SER A 82 5.38 1.74 16.17
C SER A 82 5.36 3.11 15.50
N LEU A 83 6.29 3.30 14.56
CA LEU A 83 6.23 4.30 13.52
C LEU A 83 5.54 3.67 12.30
N GLN A 84 4.43 4.24 11.88
CA GLN A 84 3.78 3.83 10.63
C GLN A 84 4.42 4.58 9.46
N ILE A 85 4.79 3.86 8.41
CA ILE A 85 5.16 4.45 7.11
C ILE A 85 3.90 4.39 6.24
N SER A 86 3.30 5.55 5.98
CA SER A 86 2.09 5.67 5.17
C SER A 86 2.45 6.06 3.74
N THR A 87 2.23 5.14 2.81
CA THR A 87 2.49 5.37 1.37
C THR A 87 1.30 6.00 0.65
N TYR A 88 0.22 6.30 1.34
CA TYR A 88 -1.06 6.76 0.77
C TYR A 88 -0.93 7.96 -0.18
N LYS A 89 0.03 8.85 0.05
CA LYS A 89 0.25 10.04 -0.79
C LYS A 89 1.00 9.76 -2.09
N MET A 90 1.57 8.59 -2.26
CA MET A 90 2.29 8.20 -3.48
C MET A 90 1.29 7.78 -4.57
N LYS A 91 0.74 8.74 -5.33
CA LYS A 91 -0.42 8.53 -6.21
C LYS A 91 -0.09 8.44 -7.70
N ASN A 92 1.19 8.53 -8.09
CA ASN A 92 1.54 8.60 -9.50
C ASN A 92 1.12 7.34 -10.28
N ILE A 93 0.50 7.53 -11.44
CA ILE A 93 0.07 6.47 -12.36
C ILE A 93 0.43 6.92 -13.77
N THR A 94 1.11 6.05 -14.53
CA THR A 94 1.55 6.37 -15.90
C THR A 94 1.40 5.16 -16.81
N VAL A 95 0.86 5.35 -18.01
CA VAL A 95 0.87 4.35 -19.07
C VAL A 95 2.17 4.47 -19.86
N VAL A 96 2.91 3.38 -19.97
CA VAL A 96 4.14 3.25 -20.72
C VAL A 96 3.90 2.36 -21.95
N ASN A 97 4.05 2.89 -23.16
CA ASN A 97 3.72 2.14 -24.38
C ASN A 97 4.76 1.08 -24.79
N ASN A 98 5.98 1.22 -24.28
CA ASN A 98 7.07 0.27 -24.57
C ASN A 98 7.91 0.08 -23.31
N PHE A 99 7.33 -0.59 -22.32
CA PHE A 99 8.01 -0.92 -21.08
C PHE A 99 8.86 -2.18 -21.28
N VAL A 100 10.14 -2.07 -20.95
CA VAL A 100 11.09 -3.20 -20.94
C VAL A 100 11.52 -3.40 -19.49
N PRO A 101 11.15 -4.51 -18.83
CA PRO A 101 11.55 -4.77 -17.46
C PRO A 101 13.07 -4.95 -17.35
N SER A 102 13.62 -4.53 -16.21
CA SER A 102 15.03 -4.77 -15.88
C SER A 102 15.28 -6.25 -15.69
N VAL A 103 16.35 -6.77 -16.28
CA VAL A 103 16.73 -8.18 -16.15
C VAL A 103 18.15 -8.31 -15.61
N PRO A 104 18.47 -9.40 -14.90
CA PRO A 104 19.82 -9.67 -14.43
C PRO A 104 20.83 -9.69 -15.57
N SER A 105 22.10 -9.37 -15.27
CA SER A 105 23.20 -9.43 -16.22
C SER A 105 23.30 -10.83 -16.84
N GLY A 106 23.46 -10.88 -18.17
CA GLY A 106 23.54 -12.13 -18.94
C GLY A 106 22.21 -12.69 -19.42
N ILE A 107 21.08 -12.07 -19.06
CA ILE A 107 19.75 -12.42 -19.57
C ILE A 107 19.34 -11.40 -20.62
N THR A 108 18.84 -11.90 -21.75
CA THR A 108 18.27 -11.03 -22.79
C THR A 108 16.94 -10.45 -22.30
N ALA A 109 16.83 -9.13 -22.29
CA ALA A 109 15.58 -8.46 -21.95
C ALA A 109 14.48 -8.86 -22.96
N PRO A 110 13.23 -9.06 -22.50
CA PRO A 110 12.10 -9.31 -23.40
C PRO A 110 11.84 -8.08 -24.28
N SER A 111 11.08 -8.27 -25.35
CA SER A 111 10.54 -7.13 -26.12
C SER A 111 9.64 -6.27 -25.23
N GLY A 112 9.66 -4.96 -25.46
CA GLY A 112 8.83 -4.03 -24.73
C GLY A 112 7.33 -4.28 -24.92
N VAL A 113 6.58 -4.08 -23.85
CA VAL A 113 5.11 -4.23 -23.84
C VAL A 113 4.45 -2.95 -23.35
N ARG A 114 3.17 -2.78 -23.65
CA ARG A 114 2.39 -1.70 -23.04
C ARG A 114 2.11 -2.07 -21.59
N ALA A 115 2.50 -1.19 -20.67
CA ALA A 115 2.37 -1.43 -19.24
C ALA A 115 1.85 -0.18 -18.50
N VAL A 116 1.46 -0.38 -17.24
CA VAL A 116 1.10 0.69 -16.33
C VAL A 116 2.09 0.68 -15.17
N THR A 117 2.75 1.79 -14.94
CA THR A 117 3.57 2.04 -13.73
C THR A 117 2.71 2.80 -12.74
N LEU A 118 2.68 2.33 -11.51
CA LEU A 118 1.90 2.96 -10.45
C LEU A 118 2.70 3.02 -9.13
N ALA A 119 2.50 4.10 -8.40
CA ALA A 119 3.14 4.29 -7.11
C ALA A 119 2.38 3.58 -5.98
N ALA A 120 3.07 3.36 -4.86
CA ALA A 120 2.62 2.53 -3.76
C ALA A 120 1.33 2.98 -3.06
N GLY A 121 0.91 4.24 -3.23
CA GLY A 121 -0.32 4.81 -2.66
C GLY A 121 -1.51 4.82 -3.62
N ALA A 122 -1.33 4.40 -4.89
CA ALA A 122 -2.42 4.33 -5.85
C ALA A 122 -3.49 3.33 -5.41
N GLN A 123 -4.76 3.73 -5.51
CA GLN A 123 -5.92 2.91 -5.17
C GLN A 123 -6.64 2.47 -6.45
N GLU A 124 -7.48 1.44 -6.34
CA GLU A 124 -8.27 0.91 -7.47
C GLU A 124 -9.08 2.02 -8.17
N HIS A 125 -9.72 2.90 -7.40
CA HIS A 125 -10.47 4.02 -7.97
C HIS A 125 -9.59 4.97 -8.79
N ASP A 126 -8.42 5.35 -8.25
CA ASP A 126 -7.47 6.24 -8.92
C ASP A 126 -7.04 5.62 -10.25
N LEU A 127 -6.72 4.31 -10.21
CA LEU A 127 -6.24 3.55 -11.36
C LEU A 127 -7.31 3.44 -12.44
N TYR A 128 -8.51 2.97 -12.10
CA TYR A 128 -9.58 2.78 -13.08
C TYR A 128 -10.03 4.09 -13.71
N THR A 129 -10.13 5.15 -12.92
CA THR A 129 -10.48 6.49 -13.42
C THR A 129 -9.45 6.97 -14.44
N TYR A 130 -8.17 6.83 -14.15
CA TYR A 130 -7.11 7.23 -15.07
C TYR A 130 -7.08 6.36 -16.33
N LEU A 131 -7.10 5.03 -16.17
CA LEU A 131 -6.98 4.08 -17.29
C LEU A 131 -8.18 4.12 -18.25
N ALA A 132 -9.38 4.45 -17.77
CA ALA A 132 -10.53 4.66 -18.62
C ALA A 132 -10.27 5.79 -19.65
N THR A 133 -9.54 6.84 -19.26
CA THR A 133 -9.15 7.93 -20.20
C THR A 133 -8.10 7.50 -21.21
N GLN A 134 -7.36 6.43 -20.94
CA GLN A 134 -6.26 5.91 -21.76
C GLN A 134 -6.68 4.72 -22.65
N GLY A 135 -7.92 4.25 -22.53
CA GLY A 135 -8.41 3.05 -23.23
C GLY A 135 -7.60 1.80 -22.85
N VAL A 136 -7.21 1.69 -21.59
CA VAL A 136 -6.41 0.57 -21.03
C VAL A 136 -7.16 -0.10 -19.90
N MET A 137 -7.05 -1.43 -19.82
CA MET A 137 -7.52 -2.23 -18.69
C MET A 137 -6.34 -2.95 -18.02
N VAL A 138 -6.48 -3.18 -16.73
CA VAL A 138 -5.55 -3.99 -15.93
C VAL A 138 -6.32 -5.03 -15.12
N VAL A 139 -5.63 -6.05 -14.66
CA VAL A 139 -6.17 -7.00 -13.68
C VAL A 139 -6.13 -6.34 -12.32
N GLY A 140 -7.28 -6.00 -11.79
CA GLY A 140 -7.41 -5.30 -10.50
C GLY A 140 -8.62 -5.77 -9.72
N GLY A 141 -8.74 -5.32 -8.48
CA GLY A 141 -9.80 -5.68 -7.55
C GLY A 141 -11.10 -4.88 -7.74
N SER A 142 -12.09 -5.15 -6.92
CA SER A 142 -13.42 -4.52 -7.00
C SER A 142 -13.64 -3.41 -5.96
N ALA A 143 -12.82 -3.31 -4.94
CA ALA A 143 -12.98 -2.33 -3.86
C ALA A 143 -12.20 -1.06 -4.13
N ASN A 144 -12.88 0.03 -4.42
CA ASN A 144 -12.34 1.31 -4.88
C ASN A 144 -11.18 1.87 -4.03
N THR A 145 -11.13 1.59 -2.74
CA THR A 145 -10.15 2.14 -1.80
C THR A 145 -9.00 1.20 -1.50
N VAL A 146 -8.96 -0.01 -2.05
CA VAL A 146 -7.82 -0.93 -1.91
C VAL A 146 -6.63 -0.38 -2.68
N GLY A 147 -5.44 -0.43 -2.06
CA GLY A 147 -4.18 -0.07 -2.70
C GLY A 147 -3.58 -1.25 -3.44
N ILE A 148 -3.21 -1.06 -4.69
CA ILE A 148 -2.85 -2.14 -5.60
C ILE A 148 -1.43 -2.65 -5.36
N ALA A 149 -0.46 -1.75 -5.24
CA ALA A 149 0.96 -2.06 -5.27
C ALA A 149 1.51 -2.76 -4.02
N GLY A 150 0.71 -2.85 -2.95
CA GLY A 150 1.15 -3.44 -1.67
C GLY A 150 0.58 -4.83 -1.43
N GLY A 151 -0.15 -4.97 -0.30
CA GLY A 151 -0.70 -6.24 0.16
C GLY A 151 -1.62 -6.94 -0.84
N TYR A 152 -2.36 -6.18 -1.65
CA TYR A 152 -3.23 -6.75 -2.68
C TYR A 152 -2.45 -7.65 -3.65
N ILE A 153 -1.41 -7.11 -4.29
CA ILE A 153 -0.65 -7.87 -5.28
C ILE A 153 0.24 -8.95 -4.65
N GLN A 154 0.75 -8.73 -3.43
CA GLN A 154 1.49 -9.75 -2.69
C GLN A 154 0.62 -10.94 -2.28
N GLY A 155 -0.66 -10.72 -2.04
CA GLY A 155 -1.66 -11.76 -1.79
C GLY A 155 -2.20 -12.44 -3.05
N GLY A 156 -1.58 -12.18 -4.20
CA GLY A 156 -2.01 -12.66 -5.52
C GLY A 156 -2.83 -11.66 -6.31
N GLY A 157 -3.69 -10.88 -5.67
CA GLY A 157 -4.53 -9.88 -6.32
C GLY A 157 -5.70 -10.48 -7.09
N HIS A 158 -6.72 -10.94 -6.36
CA HIS A 158 -7.93 -11.51 -6.95
C HIS A 158 -8.69 -10.47 -7.79
N SER A 159 -9.17 -10.89 -8.97
CA SER A 159 -9.91 -10.06 -9.91
C SER A 159 -11.10 -10.81 -10.51
N ILE A 160 -12.14 -10.07 -10.88
CA ILE A 160 -13.24 -10.61 -11.68
C ILE A 160 -12.78 -11.10 -13.06
N MET A 161 -11.62 -10.61 -13.53
CA MET A 161 -10.99 -11.04 -14.78
C MET A 161 -10.05 -12.22 -14.60
N GLY A 162 -9.91 -12.78 -13.40
CA GLY A 162 -8.94 -13.82 -13.08
C GLY A 162 -9.08 -15.09 -13.93
N TRP A 163 -10.29 -15.41 -14.36
CA TRP A 163 -10.55 -16.59 -15.21
C TRP A 163 -10.05 -16.41 -16.67
N ILE A 164 -9.80 -15.18 -17.12
CA ILE A 164 -9.26 -14.88 -18.46
C ILE A 164 -7.76 -14.54 -18.39
N ALA A 165 -7.37 -13.76 -17.39
CA ALA A 165 -6.07 -13.08 -17.36
C ALA A 165 -5.20 -13.48 -16.16
N GLY A 166 -5.64 -14.41 -15.32
CA GLY A 166 -4.93 -14.79 -14.09
C GLY A 166 -5.06 -13.77 -12.98
N MET A 167 -4.22 -13.89 -11.98
CA MET A 167 -4.15 -12.98 -10.84
C MET A 167 -3.42 -11.67 -11.21
N ALA A 168 -3.57 -10.63 -10.42
CA ALA A 168 -2.82 -9.39 -10.65
C ALA A 168 -1.29 -9.61 -10.55
N SER A 169 -0.86 -10.51 -9.66
CA SER A 169 0.54 -10.91 -9.54
C SER A 169 1.11 -11.57 -10.79
N ASP A 170 0.28 -12.31 -11.56
CA ASP A 170 0.71 -12.94 -12.83
C ASP A 170 0.97 -11.88 -13.91
N ASN A 171 0.42 -10.69 -13.75
CA ASN A 171 0.55 -9.56 -14.67
C ASN A 171 1.58 -8.51 -14.21
N ALA A 172 2.24 -8.71 -13.06
CA ALA A 172 3.27 -7.81 -12.58
C ALA A 172 4.60 -8.07 -13.32
N LEU A 173 5.17 -7.00 -13.90
CA LEU A 173 6.40 -7.08 -14.70
C LEU A 173 7.64 -6.72 -13.87
N GLU A 174 7.50 -5.76 -12.94
CA GLU A 174 8.61 -5.25 -12.16
C GLU A 174 8.11 -4.61 -10.85
N PHE A 175 8.92 -4.67 -9.81
CA PHE A 175 8.68 -3.99 -8.54
C PHE A 175 9.88 -3.13 -8.16
N THR A 176 9.62 -1.89 -7.74
CA THR A 176 10.61 -1.06 -7.06
C THR A 176 10.37 -1.15 -5.56
N VAL A 177 11.39 -1.54 -4.80
CA VAL A 177 11.29 -1.83 -3.36
C VAL A 177 12.36 -1.08 -2.57
N VAL A 178 11.97 -0.44 -1.47
CA VAL A 178 12.90 0.02 -0.44
C VAL A 178 13.04 -1.09 0.61
N THR A 179 14.23 -1.64 0.74
CA THR A 179 14.52 -2.76 1.65
C THR A 179 14.83 -2.28 3.07
N ALA A 180 14.85 -3.20 4.04
CA ALA A 180 15.18 -2.90 5.43
C ALA A 180 16.61 -2.34 5.64
N ASN A 181 17.53 -2.65 4.73
CA ASN A 181 18.89 -2.06 4.71
C ASN A 181 18.97 -0.79 3.88
N VAL A 182 17.83 -0.16 3.63
CA VAL A 182 17.66 1.17 3.01
C VAL A 182 18.11 1.26 1.53
N ARG A 183 18.29 0.13 0.86
CA ARG A 183 18.52 0.09 -0.58
C ARG A 183 17.20 0.19 -1.33
N CYS A 184 17.22 0.90 -2.46
CA CYS A 184 16.13 0.94 -3.42
C CYS A 184 16.52 0.07 -4.64
N PHE A 185 15.67 -0.85 -5.04
CA PHE A 185 15.86 -1.75 -6.18
C PHE A 185 14.66 -1.65 -7.11
#